data_ad304a49551a6169a95faffd59164ef7
#
_entry.id   ad304a49551a6169a95faffd59164ef7
#
_cell.length_a   1.000
_cell.length_b   1.000
_cell.length_c   1.000
_cell.angle_alpha   90.00
_cell.angle_beta   90.00
_cell.angle_gamma   90.00
#
_symmetry.space_group_name_H-M   'P 1'
#
loop_
_entity.id
_entity.type
_entity.pdbx_description
1 polymer ?
#
loop_
_entity_poly.entity_id
_entity_poly.type
_entity_poly.pdbx_seq_one_letter_code
_entity_poly.pdbx_strand_id
1 'polypeptide(L)'
;SLLSAGYLGLGVLPTLLEAAGLVEYGEVTRFSGLTDSSERWMIVPVLFVIMLGGSFIKSVISASVAKETTEATRARGYSIFYMMVNFGAFTGKTIIDPLRNAIGEQAYIYINFFSASMTILALLSVILLYKSAHTAGEGKSMSEIGRGFLRIITNWRLLILILIVTGFWMVQQQLYATMPKYVIRMAGETARPGWIANVNP
;
A
#
# COMPACT_ATOMS: atom_id res chain seq x y z
N SER A 1 -3.14 -10.66 8.56
CA SER A 1 -3.71 -9.30 8.46
C SER A 1 -4.54 -9.16 7.19
N LEU A 2 -5.49 -8.20 7.15
CA LEU A 2 -6.29 -7.91 5.94
C LEU A 2 -5.39 -7.61 4.72
N LEU A 3 -4.27 -6.91 4.95
CA LEU A 3 -3.33 -6.60 3.90
C LEU A 3 -2.69 -7.86 3.29
N SER A 4 -2.28 -8.81 4.12
CA SER A 4 -1.73 -10.09 3.67
C SER A 4 -2.78 -10.90 2.89
N ALA A 5 -4.02 -10.94 3.36
CA ALA A 5 -5.12 -11.59 2.66
C ALA A 5 -5.40 -10.95 1.28
N GLY A 6 -5.31 -9.63 1.20
CA GLY A 6 -5.47 -8.92 -0.06
C GLY A 6 -4.37 -9.25 -1.07
N TYR A 7 -3.10 -9.25 -0.66
CA TYR A 7 -1.99 -9.62 -1.56
C TYR A 7 -2.03 -11.11 -1.95
N LEU A 8 -2.40 -12.01 -1.04
CA LEU A 8 -2.65 -13.42 -1.38
C LEU A 8 -3.80 -13.52 -2.39
N GLY A 9 -4.87 -12.78 -2.17
CA GLY A 9 -5.98 -12.70 -3.11
C GLY A 9 -5.55 -12.29 -4.51
N LEU A 10 -4.71 -11.26 -4.65
CA LEU A 10 -4.16 -10.85 -5.95
C LEU A 10 -3.28 -11.93 -6.59
N GLY A 11 -2.50 -12.66 -5.79
CA GLY A 11 -1.66 -13.74 -6.29
C GLY A 11 -2.45 -14.95 -6.77
N VAL A 12 -3.57 -15.27 -6.11
CA VAL A 12 -4.38 -16.46 -6.38
C VAL A 12 -5.51 -16.16 -7.39
N LEU A 13 -5.94 -14.90 -7.53
CA LEU A 13 -7.07 -14.51 -8.38
C LEU A 13 -6.95 -15.02 -9.83
N PRO A 14 -5.81 -14.90 -10.54
CA PRO A 14 -5.67 -15.40 -11.90
C PRO A 14 -5.94 -16.91 -11.99
N THR A 15 -5.38 -17.67 -11.08
CA THR A 15 -5.55 -19.14 -11.03
C THR A 15 -7.00 -19.52 -10.72
N LEU A 16 -7.69 -18.77 -9.88
CA LEU A 16 -9.10 -19.00 -9.57
C LEU A 16 -9.99 -18.71 -10.78
N LEU A 17 -9.72 -17.63 -11.52
CA LEU A 17 -10.46 -17.27 -12.73
C LEU A 17 -10.29 -18.33 -13.83
N GLU A 18 -9.08 -18.85 -13.98
CA GLU A 18 -8.78 -19.94 -14.92
C GLU A 18 -9.47 -21.25 -14.50
N ALA A 19 -9.39 -21.63 -13.23
CA ALA A 19 -10.06 -22.81 -12.70
C ALA A 19 -11.59 -22.73 -12.81
N ALA A 20 -12.16 -21.53 -12.77
CA ALA A 20 -13.58 -21.29 -13.01
C ALA A 20 -13.95 -21.27 -14.49
N GLY A 21 -12.98 -21.40 -15.42
CA GLY A 21 -13.20 -21.37 -16.87
C GLY A 21 -13.64 -20.00 -17.40
N LEU A 22 -13.38 -18.93 -16.63
CA LEU A 22 -13.79 -17.58 -17.01
C LEU A 22 -12.75 -16.89 -17.89
N VAL A 23 -11.47 -17.25 -17.77
CA VAL A 23 -10.36 -16.62 -18.48
C VAL A 23 -9.23 -17.62 -18.69
N GLU A 24 -8.50 -17.51 -19.81
CA GLU A 24 -7.23 -18.22 -19.98
C GLU A 24 -6.10 -17.50 -19.22
N TYR A 25 -5.27 -18.25 -18.51
CA TYR A 25 -4.18 -17.72 -17.69
C TYR A 25 -3.20 -16.84 -18.48
N GLY A 26 -2.89 -17.22 -19.75
CA GLY A 26 -2.04 -16.43 -20.62
C GLY A 26 -2.59 -15.05 -20.95
N GLU A 27 -3.90 -14.88 -21.00
CA GLU A 27 -4.55 -13.59 -21.24
C GLU A 27 -4.53 -12.70 -19.99
N VAL A 28 -4.69 -13.29 -18.81
CA VAL A 28 -4.67 -12.56 -17.52
C VAL A 28 -3.31 -11.94 -17.25
N THR A 29 -2.23 -12.56 -17.70
CA THR A 29 -0.86 -12.06 -17.51
C THR A 29 -0.39 -11.11 -18.60
N ARG A 30 -1.08 -11.02 -19.74
CA ARG A 30 -0.74 -10.11 -20.83
C ARG A 30 -1.24 -8.69 -20.58
N PHE A 31 -0.51 -7.71 -21.07
CA PHE A 31 -0.85 -6.29 -20.95
C PHE A 31 -2.15 -5.90 -21.68
N SER A 32 -2.51 -6.63 -22.73
CA SER A 32 -3.78 -6.49 -23.44
C SER A 32 -4.97 -6.98 -22.63
N GLY A 33 -4.74 -7.88 -21.70
CA GLY A 33 -5.63 -8.39 -20.66
C GLY A 33 -7.11 -8.43 -21.01
N LEU A 34 -7.91 -8.30 -19.98
CA LEU A 34 -9.37 -8.38 -19.99
C LEU A 34 -10.05 -7.04 -20.32
N THR A 35 -9.57 -6.30 -21.33
CA THR A 35 -10.01 -4.91 -21.59
C THR A 35 -11.51 -4.82 -21.85
N ASP A 36 -12.07 -5.83 -22.54
CA ASP A 36 -13.48 -5.84 -22.96
C ASP A 36 -14.35 -6.82 -22.16
N SER A 37 -13.78 -7.50 -21.16
CA SER A 37 -14.47 -8.50 -20.35
C SER A 37 -14.95 -7.94 -19.02
N SER A 38 -16.08 -8.44 -18.52
CA SER A 38 -16.64 -8.04 -17.21
C SER A 38 -15.83 -8.59 -16.03
N GLU A 39 -15.07 -9.68 -16.27
CA GLU A 39 -14.25 -10.38 -15.26
C GLU A 39 -13.13 -9.50 -14.72
N ARG A 40 -12.68 -8.48 -15.46
CA ARG A 40 -11.72 -7.46 -14.99
C ARG A 40 -12.13 -6.79 -13.68
N TRP A 41 -13.44 -6.68 -13.41
CA TRP A 41 -13.95 -6.06 -12.21
C TRP A 41 -13.81 -6.94 -10.96
N MET A 42 -13.50 -8.22 -11.11
CA MET A 42 -13.28 -9.13 -9.98
C MET A 42 -12.04 -8.78 -9.16
N ILE A 43 -11.13 -7.98 -9.70
CA ILE A 43 -9.98 -7.44 -8.97
C ILE A 43 -10.40 -6.39 -7.93
N VAL A 44 -11.49 -5.67 -8.14
CA VAL A 44 -11.91 -4.53 -7.30
C VAL A 44 -12.15 -4.92 -5.84
N PRO A 45 -12.87 -6.02 -5.52
CA PRO A 45 -13.02 -6.44 -4.12
C PRO A 45 -11.69 -6.73 -3.44
N VAL A 46 -10.73 -7.33 -4.15
CA VAL A 46 -9.41 -7.66 -3.63
C VAL A 46 -8.61 -6.39 -3.35
N LEU A 47 -8.63 -5.43 -4.28
CA LEU A 47 -8.02 -4.11 -4.08
C LEU A 47 -8.65 -3.35 -2.90
N PHE A 48 -9.96 -3.48 -2.72
CA PHE A 48 -10.67 -2.88 -1.58
C PHE A 48 -10.17 -3.45 -0.24
N VAL A 49 -9.95 -4.76 -0.15
CA VAL A 49 -9.38 -5.40 1.04
C VAL A 49 -7.96 -4.89 1.33
N ILE A 50 -7.13 -4.72 0.29
CA ILE A 50 -5.77 -4.14 0.43
C ILE A 50 -5.85 -2.70 0.93
N MET A 51 -6.74 -1.90 0.37
CA MET A 51 -6.93 -0.50 0.74
C MET A 51 -7.35 -0.37 2.22
N LEU A 52 -8.31 -1.17 2.66
CA LEU A 52 -8.73 -1.21 4.06
C LEU A 52 -7.58 -1.65 4.97
N GLY A 53 -6.90 -2.73 4.62
CA GLY A 53 -5.76 -3.24 5.39
C GLY A 53 -4.64 -2.21 5.54
N GLY A 54 -4.29 -1.53 4.45
CA GLY A 54 -3.27 -0.47 4.44
C GLY A 54 -3.67 0.75 5.29
N SER A 55 -4.93 1.16 5.23
CA SER A 55 -5.46 2.29 6.02
C SER A 55 -5.38 2.02 7.52
N PHE A 56 -5.76 0.83 7.96
CA PHE A 56 -5.66 0.44 9.37
C PHE A 56 -4.21 0.38 9.86
N ILE A 57 -3.31 -0.22 9.09
CA ILE A 57 -1.89 -0.34 9.48
C ILE A 57 -1.27 1.04 9.65
N LYS A 58 -1.47 1.94 8.69
CA LYS A 58 -0.91 3.30 8.75
C LYS A 58 -1.36 4.06 10.00
N SER A 59 -2.65 3.97 10.33
CA SER A 59 -3.22 4.63 11.50
C SER A 59 -2.67 4.05 12.81
N VAL A 60 -2.59 2.71 12.92
CA VAL A 60 -2.11 2.03 14.13
C VAL A 60 -0.64 2.34 14.37
N ILE A 61 0.21 2.28 13.35
CA ILE A 61 1.65 2.54 13.50
C ILE A 61 1.90 3.98 13.93
N SER A 62 1.24 4.96 13.28
CA SER A 62 1.37 6.37 13.65
C SER A 62 0.94 6.62 15.10
N ALA A 63 -0.16 5.99 15.54
CA ALA A 63 -0.61 6.08 16.92
C ALA A 63 0.38 5.41 17.91
N SER A 64 0.99 4.29 17.50
CA SER A 64 2.00 3.60 18.32
C SER A 64 3.24 4.47 18.53
N VAL A 65 3.76 5.10 17.47
CA VAL A 65 4.88 6.05 17.58
C VAL A 65 4.55 7.19 18.56
N ALA A 66 3.32 7.72 18.48
CA ALA A 66 2.90 8.79 19.39
C ALA A 66 2.81 8.33 20.85
N LYS A 67 2.43 7.08 21.11
CA LYS A 67 2.33 6.50 22.46
C LYS A 67 3.68 6.15 23.08
N GLU A 68 4.60 5.64 22.26
CA GLU A 68 5.93 5.21 22.72
C GLU A 68 6.94 6.37 22.79
N THR A 69 6.53 7.60 22.47
CA THR A 69 7.39 8.79 22.50
C THR A 69 6.82 9.85 23.43
N THR A 70 7.71 10.54 24.16
CA THR A 70 7.37 11.73 24.95
C THR A 70 7.26 12.96 24.05
N GLU A 71 6.72 14.07 24.55
CA GLU A 71 6.64 15.32 23.76
C GLU A 71 8.02 15.79 23.28
N ALA A 72 9.07 15.65 24.09
CA ALA A 72 10.43 16.01 23.75
C ALA A 72 11.06 15.11 22.69
N THR A 73 10.68 13.84 22.61
CA THR A 73 11.27 12.85 21.68
C THR A 73 10.36 12.53 20.49
N ARG A 74 9.15 13.06 20.44
CA ARG A 74 8.14 12.75 19.44
C ARG A 74 8.59 13.06 18.01
N ALA A 75 9.19 14.22 17.79
CA ALA A 75 9.72 14.60 16.48
C ALA A 75 10.79 13.61 15.98
N ARG A 76 11.71 13.22 16.88
CA ARG A 76 12.74 12.23 16.57
C ARG A 76 12.14 10.84 16.28
N GLY A 77 11.14 10.43 17.06
CA GLY A 77 10.42 9.17 16.83
C GLY A 77 9.78 9.09 15.45
N TYR A 78 9.09 10.16 15.04
CA TYR A 78 8.52 10.23 13.70
C TYR A 78 9.58 10.29 12.59
N SER A 79 10.69 11.00 12.81
CA SER A 79 11.78 11.04 11.82
C SER A 79 12.37 9.66 11.57
N ILE A 80 12.62 8.89 12.63
CA ILE A 80 13.10 7.49 12.49
C ILE A 80 12.04 6.63 11.80
N PHE A 81 10.78 6.77 12.17
CA PHE A 81 9.69 6.03 11.53
C PHE A 81 9.63 6.29 10.03
N TYR A 82 9.63 7.56 9.59
CA TYR A 82 9.60 7.90 8.17
C TYR A 82 10.88 7.48 7.42
N MET A 83 12.04 7.56 8.07
CA MET A 83 13.28 7.03 7.50
C MET A 83 13.15 5.53 7.21
N MET A 84 12.62 4.75 8.13
CA MET A 84 12.41 3.30 7.94
C MET A 84 11.36 3.00 6.85
N VAL A 85 10.29 3.79 6.78
CA VAL A 85 9.28 3.68 5.70
C VAL A 85 9.92 3.92 4.33
N ASN A 86 10.73 4.97 4.19
CA ASN A 86 11.41 5.30 2.95
C ASN A 86 12.44 4.23 2.58
N PHE A 87 13.21 3.73 3.55
CA PHE A 87 14.15 2.64 3.33
C PHE A 87 13.45 1.36 2.86
N GLY A 88 12.32 1.01 3.49
CA GLY A 88 11.49 -0.12 3.07
C GLY A 88 10.91 0.05 1.67
N ALA A 89 10.43 1.25 1.34
CA ALA A 89 9.90 1.56 0.02
C ALA A 89 10.98 1.49 -1.07
N PHE A 90 12.17 2.04 -0.80
CA PHE A 90 13.31 1.96 -1.70
C PHE A 90 13.73 0.51 -1.95
N THR A 91 13.94 -0.26 -0.87
CA THR A 91 14.35 -1.67 -0.97
C THR A 91 13.30 -2.50 -1.71
N GLY A 92 12.02 -2.34 -1.36
CA GLY A 92 10.92 -3.06 -2.00
C GLY A 92 10.85 -2.79 -3.51
N LYS A 93 10.92 -1.53 -3.91
CA LYS A 93 10.91 -1.16 -5.34
C LYS A 93 12.16 -1.67 -6.09
N THR A 94 13.32 -1.63 -5.45
CA THR A 94 14.58 -2.09 -6.08
C THR A 94 14.58 -3.59 -6.36
N ILE A 95 13.90 -4.39 -5.54
CA ILE A 95 13.80 -5.85 -5.74
C ILE A 95 12.83 -6.22 -6.87
N ILE A 96 11.83 -5.38 -7.17
CA ILE A 96 10.79 -5.70 -8.16
C ILE A 96 11.37 -5.87 -9.57
N ASP A 97 12.24 -4.96 -10.03
CA ASP A 97 12.79 -5.01 -11.39
C ASP A 97 13.67 -6.26 -11.63
N PRO A 98 14.65 -6.62 -10.77
CA PRO A 98 15.37 -7.88 -10.89
C PRO A 98 14.47 -9.13 -10.85
N LEU A 99 13.46 -9.13 -9.99
CA LEU A 99 12.52 -10.23 -9.87
C LEU A 99 11.70 -10.39 -11.15
N ARG A 100 11.22 -9.27 -11.71
CA ARG A 100 10.49 -9.26 -12.98
C ARG A 100 11.34 -9.77 -14.13
N ASN A 101 12.60 -9.36 -14.21
CA ASN A 101 13.52 -9.79 -15.26
C ASN A 101 13.88 -11.29 -15.15
N ALA A 102 13.98 -11.81 -13.93
CA ALA A 102 14.32 -13.22 -13.69
C ALA A 102 13.15 -14.17 -13.98
N ILE A 103 11.90 -13.76 -13.73
CA ILE A 103 10.71 -14.63 -13.80
C ILE A 103 9.94 -14.43 -15.12
N GLY A 104 10.09 -13.28 -15.78
CA GLY A 104 9.39 -12.98 -17.01
C GLY A 104 7.92 -12.57 -16.84
N GLU A 105 7.03 -13.00 -17.74
CA GLU A 105 5.63 -12.54 -17.77
C GLU A 105 4.81 -12.90 -16.53
N GLN A 106 5.13 -13.99 -15.85
CA GLN A 106 4.46 -14.41 -14.59
C GLN A 106 4.92 -13.64 -13.36
N ALA A 107 5.87 -12.71 -13.50
CA ALA A 107 6.45 -11.96 -12.39
C ALA A 107 5.41 -11.24 -11.53
N TYR A 108 4.31 -10.76 -12.11
CA TYR A 108 3.27 -10.04 -11.35
C TYR A 108 2.61 -10.90 -10.28
N ILE A 109 2.40 -12.19 -10.53
CA ILE A 109 1.82 -13.13 -9.57
C ILE A 109 2.81 -13.36 -8.43
N TYR A 110 4.07 -13.64 -8.76
CA TYR A 110 5.12 -13.87 -7.76
C TYR A 110 5.42 -12.62 -6.93
N ILE A 111 5.34 -11.41 -7.51
CA ILE A 111 5.45 -10.15 -6.76
C ILE A 111 4.34 -10.03 -5.71
N ASN A 112 3.11 -10.44 -6.03
CA ASN A 112 2.02 -10.43 -5.06
C ASN A 112 2.23 -11.43 -3.93
N PHE A 113 2.71 -12.64 -4.22
CA PHE A 113 3.09 -13.61 -3.20
C PHE A 113 4.27 -13.14 -2.35
N PHE A 114 5.28 -12.52 -2.95
CA PHE A 114 6.38 -11.89 -2.23
C PHE A 114 5.86 -10.80 -1.28
N SER A 115 4.99 -9.93 -1.75
CA SER A 115 4.38 -8.87 -0.93
C SER A 115 3.55 -9.46 0.21
N ALA A 116 2.79 -10.52 -0.04
CA ALA A 116 2.05 -11.25 1.00
C ALA A 116 2.99 -11.82 2.06
N SER A 117 4.08 -12.46 1.63
CA SER A 117 5.08 -13.04 2.53
C SER A 117 5.74 -11.96 3.41
N MET A 118 6.10 -10.82 2.84
CA MET A 118 6.68 -9.71 3.60
C MET A 118 5.70 -9.14 4.62
N THR A 119 4.41 -9.02 4.28
CA THR A 119 3.39 -8.56 5.23
C THR A 119 3.10 -9.58 6.34
N ILE A 120 3.23 -10.88 6.06
CA ILE A 120 3.12 -11.94 7.07
C ILE A 120 4.33 -11.89 8.00
N LEU A 121 5.55 -11.77 7.47
CA LEU A 121 6.77 -11.62 8.27
C LEU A 121 6.72 -10.39 9.16
N ALA A 122 6.23 -9.26 8.64
CA ALA A 122 6.02 -8.06 9.45
C ALA A 122 5.01 -8.31 10.58
N LEU A 123 3.90 -9.00 10.31
CA LEU A 123 2.91 -9.36 11.33
C LEU A 123 3.53 -10.25 12.41
N LEU A 124 4.28 -11.29 12.02
CA LEU A 124 4.98 -12.18 12.95
C LEU A 124 6.00 -11.41 13.79
N SER A 125 6.76 -10.52 13.17
CA SER A 125 7.71 -9.66 13.90
C SER A 125 7.02 -8.80 14.95
N VAL A 126 5.86 -8.22 14.64
CA VAL A 126 5.07 -7.45 15.61
C VAL A 126 4.58 -8.36 16.76
N ILE A 127 4.03 -9.54 16.45
CA ILE A 127 3.51 -10.46 17.48
C ILE A 127 4.63 -10.95 18.41
N LEU A 128 5.81 -11.24 17.87
CA LEU A 128 6.90 -11.83 18.61
C LEU A 128 7.77 -10.82 19.35
N LEU A 129 7.98 -9.65 18.76
CA LEU A 129 8.95 -8.67 19.24
C LEU A 129 8.31 -7.44 19.91
N TYR A 130 7.10 -7.07 19.50
CA TYR A 130 6.46 -5.87 20.04
C TYR A 130 5.76 -6.16 21.37
N LYS A 131 6.30 -5.57 22.44
CA LYS A 131 5.65 -5.57 23.76
C LYS A 131 5.24 -4.12 24.05
N SER A 132 3.94 -3.84 24.03
CA SER A 132 3.45 -2.51 24.41
C SER A 132 3.67 -2.30 25.91
N ALA A 133 4.34 -1.21 26.26
CA ALA A 133 4.48 -0.79 27.65
C ALA A 133 3.17 -0.21 28.23
N HIS A 134 2.21 0.08 27.37
CA HIS A 134 0.94 0.69 27.76
C HIS A 134 -0.18 -0.33 27.70
N THR A 135 -0.99 -0.35 28.75
CA THR A 135 -2.24 -1.12 28.81
C THR A 135 -3.15 -0.68 27.64
N ALA A 136 -3.78 -1.64 27.00
CA ALA A 136 -4.79 -1.34 25.98
C ALA A 136 -5.87 -0.44 26.62
N GLY A 137 -6.02 0.78 26.14
CA GLY A 137 -7.09 1.65 26.57
C GLY A 137 -8.44 1.05 26.22
N GLU A 138 -9.47 1.37 26.98
CA GLU A 138 -10.85 1.01 26.64
C GLU A 138 -11.17 1.50 25.24
N GLY A 139 -11.64 0.58 24.38
CA GLY A 139 -12.00 0.90 23.00
C GLY A 139 -13.14 1.94 23.00
N LYS A 140 -13.01 2.98 22.18
CA LYS A 140 -14.08 3.95 22.01
C LYS A 140 -15.31 3.29 21.40
N SER A 141 -16.49 3.60 21.95
CA SER A 141 -17.77 3.18 21.40
C SER A 141 -17.94 3.72 19.96
N MET A 142 -18.65 2.98 19.11
CA MET A 142 -18.99 3.44 17.74
C MET A 142 -19.70 4.79 17.74
N SER A 143 -20.52 5.08 18.77
CA SER A 143 -21.18 6.38 18.91
C SER A 143 -20.20 7.51 19.24
N GLU A 144 -19.12 7.24 19.99
CA GLU A 144 -18.05 8.21 20.28
C GLU A 144 -17.20 8.47 19.04
N ILE A 145 -16.92 7.43 18.25
CA ILE A 145 -16.24 7.56 16.98
C ILE A 145 -17.06 8.44 16.02
N GLY A 146 -18.37 8.17 15.91
CA GLY A 146 -19.29 8.95 15.08
C GLY A 146 -19.37 10.42 15.52
N ARG A 147 -19.47 10.68 16.83
CA ARG A 147 -19.46 12.05 17.38
C ARG A 147 -18.12 12.74 17.12
N GLY A 148 -17.00 12.03 17.24
CA GLY A 148 -15.69 12.56 16.90
C GLY A 148 -15.58 12.97 15.43
N PHE A 149 -16.09 12.13 14.53
CA PHE A 149 -16.12 12.41 13.09
C PHE A 149 -17.00 13.65 12.75
N LEU A 150 -18.20 13.72 13.33
CA LEU A 150 -19.07 14.88 13.17
C LEU A 150 -18.39 16.18 13.66
N ARG A 151 -17.70 16.12 14.81
CA ARG A 151 -16.95 17.27 15.34
C ARG A 151 -15.84 17.74 14.39
N ILE A 152 -15.17 16.82 13.69
CA ILE A 152 -14.15 17.16 12.68
C ILE A 152 -14.80 17.88 11.50
N ILE A 153 -15.88 17.36 10.95
CA ILE A 153 -16.59 17.95 9.79
C ILE A 153 -17.21 19.30 10.14
N THR A 154 -17.68 19.47 11.34
CA THR A 154 -18.28 20.74 11.79
C THR A 154 -17.25 21.82 12.10
N ASN A 155 -15.99 21.44 12.31
CA ASN A 155 -14.93 22.39 12.54
C ASN A 155 -14.36 22.93 11.23
N TRP A 156 -14.83 24.10 10.79
CA TRP A 156 -14.45 24.74 9.53
C TRP A 156 -12.93 24.93 9.36
N ARG A 157 -12.23 25.32 10.42
CA ARG A 157 -10.76 25.49 10.38
C ARG A 157 -10.03 24.19 10.11
N LEU A 158 -10.48 23.11 10.76
CA LEU A 158 -9.91 21.79 10.57
C LEU A 158 -10.25 21.24 9.18
N LEU A 159 -11.46 21.51 8.67
CA LEU A 159 -11.88 21.11 7.34
C LEU A 159 -11.02 21.76 6.25
N ILE A 160 -10.77 23.07 6.35
CA ILE A 160 -9.87 23.77 5.41
C ILE A 160 -8.47 23.17 5.45
N LEU A 161 -7.92 22.92 6.64
CA LEU A 161 -6.60 22.31 6.77
C LEU A 161 -6.56 20.93 6.08
N ILE A 162 -7.58 20.10 6.30
CA ILE A 162 -7.70 18.80 5.65
C ILE A 162 -7.75 18.94 4.13
N LEU A 163 -8.53 19.90 3.59
CA LEU A 163 -8.63 20.14 2.15
C LEU A 163 -7.29 20.59 1.55
N ILE A 164 -6.56 21.49 2.21
CA ILE A 164 -5.24 21.95 1.76
C ILE A 164 -4.25 20.77 1.72
N VAL A 165 -4.18 19.99 2.80
CA VAL A 165 -3.31 18.82 2.89
C VAL A 165 -3.70 17.76 1.86
N THR A 166 -4.99 17.55 1.65
CA THR A 166 -5.49 16.62 0.61
C THR A 166 -5.06 17.08 -0.78
N GLY A 167 -5.22 18.38 -1.10
CA GLY A 167 -4.76 18.95 -2.37
C GLY A 167 -3.27 18.77 -2.60
N PHE A 168 -2.45 19.02 -1.57
CA PHE A 168 -1.01 18.78 -1.63
C PHE A 168 -0.70 17.28 -1.94
N TRP A 169 -1.33 16.36 -1.21
CA TRP A 169 -1.12 14.93 -1.42
C TRP A 169 -1.63 14.44 -2.77
N MET A 170 -2.70 15.03 -3.32
CA MET A 170 -3.17 14.70 -4.67
C MET A 170 -2.11 15.03 -5.72
N VAL A 171 -1.52 16.23 -5.64
CA VAL A 171 -0.44 16.64 -6.57
C VAL A 171 0.78 15.74 -6.40
N GLN A 172 1.18 15.47 -5.17
CA GLN A 172 2.32 14.61 -4.85
C GLN A 172 2.14 13.19 -5.39
N GLN A 173 0.96 12.58 -5.21
CA GLN A 173 0.67 11.24 -5.73
C GLN A 173 0.58 11.22 -7.26
N GLN A 174 0.14 12.29 -7.89
CA GLN A 174 0.11 12.40 -9.35
C GLN A 174 1.51 12.36 -9.95
N LEU A 175 2.50 12.91 -9.26
CA LEU A 175 3.90 12.84 -9.68
C LEU A 175 4.36 11.37 -9.80
N TYR A 176 4.04 10.52 -8.81
CA TYR A 176 4.39 9.09 -8.85
C TYR A 176 3.68 8.32 -9.97
N ALA A 177 2.46 8.70 -10.31
CA ALA A 177 1.70 8.05 -11.36
C ALA A 177 2.13 8.50 -12.76
N THR A 178 2.48 9.77 -12.93
CA THR A 178 2.70 10.41 -14.23
C THR A 178 4.15 10.35 -14.66
N MET A 179 5.10 10.56 -13.74
CA MET A 179 6.53 10.62 -14.07
C MET A 179 7.06 9.34 -14.74
N PRO A 180 6.80 8.12 -14.24
CA PRO A 180 7.25 6.91 -14.91
C PRO A 180 6.68 6.77 -16.32
N LYS A 181 5.40 7.10 -16.51
CA LYS A 181 4.74 7.07 -17.83
C LYS A 181 5.35 8.09 -18.80
N TYR A 182 5.66 9.29 -18.30
CA TYR A 182 6.31 10.34 -19.08
C TYR A 182 7.69 9.87 -19.56
N VAL A 183 8.49 9.33 -18.65
CA VAL A 183 9.84 8.84 -18.98
C VAL A 183 9.79 7.71 -20.01
N ILE A 184 8.86 6.75 -19.86
CA ILE A 184 8.68 5.67 -20.85
C ILE A 184 8.32 6.23 -22.21
N ARG A 185 7.46 7.25 -22.29
CA ARG A 185 7.08 7.89 -23.55
C ARG A 185 8.22 8.64 -24.23
N MET A 186 9.10 9.25 -23.44
CA MET A 186 10.21 10.09 -23.95
C MET A 186 11.45 9.27 -24.31
N ALA A 187 11.81 8.29 -23.48
CA ALA A 187 13.03 7.53 -23.62
C ALA A 187 12.85 6.11 -24.18
N GLY A 188 11.60 5.63 -24.27
CA GLY A 188 11.30 4.25 -24.62
C GLY A 188 11.51 3.27 -23.45
N GLU A 189 10.88 2.10 -23.54
CA GLU A 189 10.94 1.09 -22.47
C GLU A 189 12.35 0.52 -22.26
N THR A 190 13.11 0.35 -23.33
CA THR A 190 14.44 -0.25 -23.29
C THR A 190 15.52 0.66 -22.73
N ALA A 191 15.35 1.98 -22.85
CA ALA A 191 16.28 2.98 -22.33
C ALA A 191 15.95 3.46 -20.90
N ARG A 192 14.89 2.92 -20.29
CA ARG A 192 14.44 3.30 -18.95
C ARG A 192 15.42 2.78 -17.89
N PRO A 193 16.07 3.66 -17.10
CA PRO A 193 16.86 3.21 -15.97
C PRO A 193 15.96 2.52 -14.93
N GLY A 194 16.36 1.33 -14.44
CA GLY A 194 15.58 0.57 -13.43
C GLY A 194 15.32 1.35 -12.13
N TRP A 195 16.22 2.30 -11.77
CA TRP A 195 16.07 3.13 -10.58
C TRP A 195 15.02 4.24 -10.70
N ILE A 196 14.51 4.52 -11.92
CA ILE A 196 13.57 5.64 -12.11
C ILE A 196 12.25 5.43 -11.34
N ALA A 197 11.86 4.17 -11.12
CA ALA A 197 10.72 3.84 -10.27
C ALA A 197 10.96 4.14 -8.78
N ASN A 198 12.23 4.31 -8.40
CA ASN A 198 12.67 4.59 -7.02
C ASN A 198 12.87 6.09 -6.75
N VAL A 199 12.76 6.94 -7.77
CA VAL A 199 12.81 8.39 -7.57
C VAL A 199 11.60 8.78 -6.73
N ASN A 200 11.90 9.03 -5.48
CA ASN A 200 10.95 9.57 -4.52
C ASN A 200 11.34 11.04 -4.35
N PRO A 201 10.52 11.99 -4.79
CA PRO A 201 10.77 13.39 -4.55
C PRO A 201 10.71 13.74 -3.06
#